data_fce2ef3634209b9ad33f431e91af7627
#
_entry.id   fce2ef3634209b9ad33f431e91af7627
#
_cell.length_a   1.000
_cell.length_b   1.000
_cell.length_c   1.000
_cell.angle_alpha   90.00
_cell.angle_beta   90.00
_cell.angle_gamma   90.00
#
_symmetry.space_group_name_H-M   'P 1'
#
loop_
_entity.id
_entity.type
_entity.pdbx_description
1 polymer ?
#
loop_
_entity_poly.entity_id
_entity_poly.type
_entity_poly.pdbx_seq_one_letter_code
_entity_poly.pdbx_strand_id
1 'polypeptide(L)'
;MSALAVTLLAVTCFAEEATPPKFYKLDFVVKEVEGGKVLNARAYSMTTSDKEKINDHSEIRTGSKVPYSTNANGSQYTFLDVGVSFDCYHIVENRDTMSLVLVADISSVVEEPASPSAPMHPPVVRQNKWASGVVVPLKKPTVVFSSDDLTTKRQMQVELTATPIL
;
A
#
# COMPACT_ATOMS: atom_id res chain seq x y z
N MET A 1 25.29 70.08 -22.78
CA MET A 1 24.22 69.19 -23.21
C MET A 1 24.68 67.77 -22.96
N SER A 2 24.26 67.18 -21.80
CA SER A 2 24.60 65.78 -21.42
C SER A 2 23.47 64.87 -21.82
N ALA A 3 23.75 63.88 -22.65
CA ALA A 3 22.82 62.82 -23.06
C ALA A 3 22.89 61.70 -22.05
N LEU A 4 21.74 61.42 -21.37
CA LEU A 4 21.60 60.33 -20.41
C LEU A 4 21.17 59.09 -21.22
N ALA A 5 22.03 58.07 -21.29
CA ALA A 5 21.69 56.81 -21.93
C ALA A 5 20.98 55.90 -20.89
N VAL A 6 19.71 55.62 -21.07
CA VAL A 6 18.95 54.68 -20.27
C VAL A 6 19.10 53.29 -20.89
N THR A 7 19.84 52.41 -20.19
CA THR A 7 20.01 51.00 -20.58
C THR A 7 18.83 50.20 -20.02
N LEU A 8 17.93 49.73 -20.93
CA LEU A 8 16.81 48.88 -20.58
C LEU A 8 17.26 47.42 -20.42
N LEU A 9 17.33 46.92 -19.17
CA LEU A 9 17.63 45.52 -18.88
C LEU A 9 16.35 44.67 -19.12
N ALA A 10 16.30 43.90 -20.18
CA ALA A 10 15.24 42.93 -20.43
C ALA A 10 15.50 41.69 -19.54
N VAL A 11 14.67 41.51 -18.51
CA VAL A 11 14.64 40.28 -17.70
C VAL A 11 13.82 39.24 -18.49
N THR A 12 14.53 38.30 -19.12
CA THR A 12 13.89 37.11 -19.72
C THR A 12 13.49 36.16 -18.61
N CYS A 13 12.18 36.14 -18.28
CA CYS A 13 11.59 35.16 -17.41
C CYS A 13 11.53 33.83 -18.18
N PHE A 14 12.44 32.88 -17.91
CA PHE A 14 12.32 31.52 -18.40
C PHE A 14 11.19 30.86 -17.60
N ALA A 15 10.03 30.65 -18.22
CA ALA A 15 8.99 29.78 -17.70
C ALA A 15 9.57 28.34 -17.72
N GLU A 16 9.79 27.75 -16.58
CA GLU A 16 10.14 26.34 -16.44
C GLU A 16 8.99 25.50 -17.00
N GLU A 17 9.23 24.86 -18.13
CA GLU A 17 8.24 24.01 -18.79
C GLU A 17 7.95 22.81 -17.88
N ALA A 18 6.75 22.78 -17.31
CA ALA A 18 6.36 21.72 -16.39
C ALA A 18 6.36 20.37 -17.14
N THR A 19 7.31 19.51 -16.81
CA THR A 19 7.35 18.13 -17.34
C THR A 19 6.01 17.42 -17.09
N PRO A 20 5.45 16.73 -18.09
CA PRO A 20 4.17 16.01 -17.92
C PRO A 20 4.31 14.94 -16.82
N PRO A 21 3.20 14.61 -16.12
CA PRO A 21 3.21 13.56 -15.12
C PRO A 21 3.46 12.20 -15.77
N LYS A 22 4.25 11.37 -15.08
CA LYS A 22 4.42 9.96 -15.42
C LYS A 22 3.46 9.13 -14.58
N PHE A 23 2.91 8.09 -15.18
CA PHE A 23 2.00 7.17 -14.50
C PHE A 23 2.63 5.79 -14.37
N TYR A 24 2.28 5.11 -13.27
CA TYR A 24 2.79 3.79 -12.95
C TYR A 24 1.65 2.90 -12.48
N LYS A 25 1.72 1.63 -12.89
CA LYS A 25 0.93 0.56 -12.28
C LYS A 25 1.74 -0.04 -11.13
N LEU A 26 1.14 -0.09 -9.95
CA LEU A 26 1.66 -0.77 -8.77
C LEU A 26 0.88 -2.07 -8.59
N ASP A 27 1.56 -3.20 -8.69
CA ASP A 27 1.00 -4.53 -8.46
C ASP A 27 1.56 -5.06 -7.13
N PHE A 28 0.68 -5.28 -6.15
CA PHE A 28 1.00 -5.88 -4.85
C PHE A 28 0.56 -7.34 -4.86
N VAL A 29 1.42 -8.23 -4.35
CA VAL A 29 1.05 -9.63 -4.10
C VAL A 29 1.30 -9.94 -2.63
N VAL A 30 0.23 -10.19 -1.90
CA VAL A 30 0.27 -10.66 -0.51
C VAL A 30 0.31 -12.17 -0.53
N LYS A 31 1.37 -12.76 0.05
CA LYS A 31 1.61 -14.20 0.08
C LYS A 31 1.66 -14.73 1.50
N GLU A 32 1.09 -15.90 1.72
CA GLU A 32 1.33 -16.73 2.88
C GLU A 32 2.25 -17.89 2.47
N VAL A 33 3.38 -18.03 3.16
CA VAL A 33 4.44 -18.97 2.82
C VAL A 33 4.74 -19.86 4.01
N GLU A 34 4.92 -21.16 3.81
CA GLU A 34 5.34 -22.13 4.83
C GLU A 34 6.43 -23.04 4.25
N GLY A 35 7.58 -23.10 4.93
CA GLY A 35 8.72 -23.89 4.45
C GLY A 35 9.19 -23.56 3.04
N GLY A 36 9.08 -22.28 2.62
CA GLY A 36 9.43 -21.82 1.26
C GLY A 36 8.35 -22.08 0.20
N LYS A 37 7.23 -22.71 0.57
CA LYS A 37 6.10 -22.98 -0.34
C LYS A 37 5.00 -21.93 -0.14
N VAL A 38 4.52 -21.34 -1.23
CA VAL A 38 3.37 -20.43 -1.21
C VAL A 38 2.10 -21.24 -0.97
N LEU A 39 1.40 -20.96 0.13
CA LEU A 39 0.11 -21.58 0.48
C LEU A 39 -1.06 -20.79 -0.11
N ASN A 40 -0.95 -19.46 -0.09
CA ASN A 40 -1.98 -18.56 -0.58
C ASN A 40 -1.32 -17.31 -1.18
N ALA A 41 -1.93 -16.75 -2.20
CA ALA A 41 -1.51 -15.48 -2.79
C ALA A 41 -2.72 -14.68 -3.25
N ARG A 42 -2.70 -13.36 -2.99
CA ARG A 42 -3.73 -12.41 -3.44
C ARG A 42 -3.06 -11.22 -4.07
N ALA A 43 -3.56 -10.82 -5.25
CA ALA A 43 -3.02 -9.70 -6.01
C ALA A 43 -3.95 -8.49 -5.93
N TYR A 44 -3.33 -7.30 -5.83
CA TYR A 44 -4.00 -6.00 -5.80
C TYR A 44 -3.26 -5.06 -6.74
N SER A 45 -3.97 -4.23 -7.48
CA SER A 45 -3.36 -3.31 -8.43
C SER A 45 -3.96 -1.92 -8.30
N MET A 46 -3.11 -0.90 -8.46
CA MET A 46 -3.55 0.49 -8.58
C MET A 46 -2.65 1.26 -9.54
N THR A 47 -3.16 2.38 -10.02
CA THR A 47 -2.38 3.34 -10.80
C THR A 47 -2.04 4.55 -9.94
N THR A 48 -0.83 5.05 -10.11
CA THR A 48 -0.31 6.22 -9.40
C THR A 48 0.46 7.14 -10.34
N SER A 49 0.85 8.32 -9.88
CA SER A 49 1.63 9.31 -10.61
C SER A 49 2.80 9.81 -9.77
N ASP A 50 3.87 10.27 -10.43
CA ASP A 50 5.03 10.92 -9.80
C ASP A 50 4.77 12.39 -9.40
N LYS A 51 3.57 12.92 -9.68
CA LYS A 51 3.19 14.31 -9.36
C LYS A 51 2.16 14.32 -8.23
N GLU A 52 2.58 14.77 -7.06
CA GLU A 52 1.73 14.94 -5.87
C GLU A 52 0.51 15.86 -6.11
N LYS A 53 0.60 16.80 -7.07
CA LYS A 53 -0.51 17.72 -7.41
C LYS A 53 -1.73 17.01 -8.02
N ILE A 54 -1.58 15.80 -8.53
CA ILE A 54 -2.68 15.02 -9.12
C ILE A 54 -3.35 14.18 -8.05
N ASN A 55 -2.55 13.56 -7.17
CA ASN A 55 -3.04 12.82 -6.01
C ASN A 55 -1.97 12.91 -4.91
N ASP A 56 -2.33 13.41 -3.72
CA ASP A 56 -1.44 13.44 -2.56
C ASP A 56 -0.96 12.04 -2.19
N HIS A 57 -1.79 11.02 -2.46
CA HIS A 57 -1.47 9.61 -2.29
C HIS A 57 -2.35 8.75 -3.18
N SER A 58 -1.91 7.51 -3.40
CA SER A 58 -2.70 6.46 -4.05
C SER A 58 -3.02 5.37 -3.04
N GLU A 59 -4.27 4.90 -3.03
CA GLU A 59 -4.73 3.96 -2.02
C GLU A 59 -5.50 2.77 -2.59
N ILE A 60 -5.38 1.64 -1.91
CA ILE A 60 -6.27 0.47 -2.06
C ILE A 60 -6.93 0.23 -0.71
N ARG A 61 -8.24 0.06 -0.73
CA ARG A 61 -9.05 -0.38 0.42
C ARG A 61 -9.94 -1.52 -0.04
N THR A 62 -9.73 -2.71 0.51
CA THR A 62 -10.60 -3.85 0.25
C THR A 62 -10.74 -4.68 1.51
N GLY A 63 -11.95 -5.13 1.81
CA GLY A 63 -12.19 -5.86 3.04
C GLY A 63 -13.61 -6.34 3.18
N SER A 64 -13.87 -6.95 4.33
CA SER A 64 -15.17 -7.47 4.74
C SER A 64 -15.48 -7.02 6.15
N LYS A 65 -16.77 -6.86 6.44
CA LYS A 65 -17.27 -6.65 7.79
C LYS A 65 -17.68 -7.99 8.39
N VAL A 66 -17.01 -8.39 9.45
CA VAL A 66 -17.27 -9.64 10.16
C VAL A 66 -18.18 -9.34 11.34
N PRO A 67 -19.46 -9.80 11.35
CA PRO A 67 -20.33 -9.61 12.48
C PRO A 67 -19.95 -10.55 13.62
N TYR A 68 -19.97 -10.05 14.86
CA TYR A 68 -19.89 -10.88 16.06
C TYR A 68 -20.89 -10.39 17.12
N SER A 69 -21.37 -11.34 17.91
CA SER A 69 -22.29 -11.01 19.00
C SER A 69 -21.56 -10.43 20.20
N THR A 70 -22.09 -9.35 20.76
CA THR A 70 -21.55 -8.70 21.97
C THR A 70 -22.24 -9.16 23.26
N ASN A 71 -23.28 -9.98 23.14
CA ASN A 71 -24.01 -10.53 24.31
C ASN A 71 -24.28 -12.04 24.15
N ALA A 72 -24.46 -12.71 25.30
CA ALA A 72 -24.71 -14.16 25.36
C ALA A 72 -25.99 -14.59 24.65
N ASN A 73 -26.95 -13.68 24.46
CA ASN A 73 -28.24 -13.98 23.84
C ASN A 73 -28.28 -13.78 22.32
N GLY A 74 -27.15 -13.38 21.72
CA GLY A 74 -27.01 -13.18 20.26
C GLY A 74 -27.89 -12.07 19.69
N SER A 75 -28.45 -11.17 20.52
CA SER A 75 -29.34 -10.11 20.06
C SER A 75 -28.66 -8.79 19.71
N GLN A 76 -27.38 -8.65 20.02
CA GLN A 76 -26.55 -7.47 19.71
C GLN A 76 -25.35 -7.87 18.90
N TYR A 77 -25.15 -7.21 17.76
CA TYR A 77 -24.01 -7.44 16.86
C TYR A 77 -23.15 -6.19 16.74
N THR A 78 -21.86 -6.41 16.68
CA THR A 78 -20.85 -5.44 16.28
C THR A 78 -20.10 -5.98 15.06
N PHE A 79 -19.48 -5.09 14.30
CA PHE A 79 -18.75 -5.47 13.09
C PHE A 79 -17.26 -5.17 13.26
N LEU A 80 -16.43 -6.12 12.86
CA LEU A 80 -14.99 -5.95 12.69
C LEU A 80 -14.69 -5.76 11.22
N ASP A 81 -13.95 -4.70 10.90
CA ASP A 81 -13.42 -4.51 9.55
C ASP A 81 -12.12 -5.30 9.42
N VAL A 82 -12.06 -6.20 8.44
CA VAL A 82 -10.88 -6.99 8.10
C VAL A 82 -10.60 -6.90 6.61
N GLY A 83 -9.33 -6.88 6.22
CA GLY A 83 -8.96 -6.79 4.82
C GLY A 83 -7.57 -6.24 4.59
N VAL A 84 -7.39 -5.57 3.46
CA VAL A 84 -6.12 -5.04 3.00
C VAL A 84 -6.27 -3.56 2.70
N SER A 85 -5.31 -2.79 3.20
CA SER A 85 -5.14 -1.37 2.96
C SER A 85 -3.70 -1.11 2.56
N PHE A 86 -3.50 -0.45 1.42
CA PHE A 86 -2.21 0.07 0.98
C PHE A 86 -2.35 1.56 0.67
N ASP A 87 -1.44 2.37 1.23
CA ASP A 87 -1.30 3.79 0.91
C ASP A 87 0.13 4.03 0.41
N CYS A 88 0.26 4.69 -0.74
CA CYS A 88 1.53 5.04 -1.34
C CYS A 88 1.68 6.55 -1.48
N TYR A 89 2.80 7.07 -0.99
CA TYR A 89 3.15 8.49 -0.98
C TYR A 89 4.54 8.72 -1.57
N HIS A 90 4.85 9.95 -1.96
CA HIS A 90 6.19 10.41 -2.35
C HIS A 90 6.84 9.52 -3.41
N ILE A 91 6.13 9.32 -4.51
CA ILE A 91 6.58 8.45 -5.59
C ILE A 91 7.59 9.18 -6.46
N VAL A 92 8.81 8.65 -6.52
CA VAL A 92 9.91 9.22 -7.30
C VAL A 92 10.57 8.12 -8.13
N GLU A 93 10.59 8.32 -9.45
CA GLU A 93 11.40 7.49 -10.36
C GLU A 93 12.84 7.99 -10.37
N ASN A 94 13.79 7.08 -10.22
CA ASN A 94 15.21 7.34 -10.38
C ASN A 94 15.83 6.28 -11.28
N ARG A 95 15.96 6.60 -12.58
CA ARG A 95 16.44 5.69 -13.64
C ARG A 95 15.59 4.41 -13.69
N ASP A 96 16.17 3.28 -13.25
CA ASP A 96 15.54 1.95 -13.30
C ASP A 96 14.88 1.55 -11.98
N THR A 97 14.75 2.47 -11.03
CA THR A 97 14.16 2.23 -9.72
C THR A 97 13.06 3.23 -9.41
N MET A 98 12.13 2.82 -8.55
CA MET A 98 11.13 3.68 -7.94
C MET A 98 11.32 3.69 -6.43
N SER A 99 11.34 4.88 -5.83
CA SER A 99 11.23 5.05 -4.38
C SER A 99 9.85 5.58 -4.01
N LEU A 100 9.30 5.07 -2.92
CA LEU A 100 8.01 5.51 -2.39
C LEU A 100 7.92 5.23 -0.89
N VAL A 101 7.00 5.90 -0.21
CA VAL A 101 6.58 5.56 1.15
C VAL A 101 5.35 4.67 1.05
N LEU A 102 5.44 3.47 1.62
CA LEU A 102 4.36 2.50 1.69
C LEU A 102 3.86 2.38 3.14
N VAL A 103 2.56 2.64 3.33
CA VAL A 103 1.85 2.33 4.56
C VAL A 103 0.86 1.21 4.27
N ALA A 104 0.84 0.19 5.10
CA ALA A 104 -0.01 -0.97 4.87
C ALA A 104 -0.64 -1.48 6.16
N ASP A 105 -1.87 -1.98 6.03
CA ASP A 105 -2.62 -2.66 7.07
C ASP A 105 -3.30 -3.88 6.45
N ILE A 106 -2.93 -5.08 6.91
CA ILE A 106 -3.47 -6.35 6.43
C ILE A 106 -4.02 -7.10 7.63
N SER A 107 -5.33 -7.37 7.60
CA SER A 107 -6.02 -8.08 8.67
C SER A 107 -6.87 -9.23 8.15
N SER A 108 -7.01 -10.26 8.95
CA SER A 108 -7.85 -11.43 8.67
C SER A 108 -8.40 -12.03 9.95
N VAL A 109 -9.54 -12.68 9.86
CA VAL A 109 -10.07 -13.49 10.97
C VAL A 109 -9.33 -14.82 11.00
N VAL A 110 -8.94 -15.24 12.21
CA VAL A 110 -8.44 -16.60 12.43
C VAL A 110 -9.65 -17.52 12.53
N GLU A 111 -9.73 -18.48 11.61
CA GLU A 111 -10.77 -19.53 11.69
C GLU A 111 -10.41 -20.48 12.85
N GLU A 112 -11.19 -20.42 13.91
CA GLU A 112 -11.10 -21.42 14.98
C GLU A 112 -12.00 -22.61 14.63
N PRO A 113 -11.59 -23.84 14.94
CA PRO A 113 -12.41 -25.02 14.74
C PRO A 113 -13.73 -24.84 15.53
N ALA A 114 -14.86 -24.90 14.82
CA ALA A 114 -16.17 -24.79 15.44
C ALA A 114 -16.38 -25.95 16.44
N SER A 115 -16.41 -25.62 17.73
CA SER A 115 -16.79 -26.57 18.76
C SER A 115 -18.24 -26.28 19.19
N PRO A 116 -19.15 -27.22 19.11
CA PRO A 116 -20.56 -27.01 19.47
C PRO A 116 -20.78 -26.60 20.93
N SER A 117 -19.79 -26.83 21.79
CA SER A 117 -19.83 -26.53 23.23
C SER A 117 -18.94 -25.36 23.64
N ALA A 118 -18.24 -24.68 22.69
CA ALA A 118 -17.41 -23.54 23.03
C ALA A 118 -18.28 -22.31 23.35
N PRO A 119 -17.97 -21.55 24.41
CA PRO A 119 -18.64 -20.28 24.65
C PRO A 119 -18.42 -19.33 23.46
N MET A 120 -19.45 -18.57 23.12
CA MET A 120 -19.39 -17.58 22.07
C MET A 120 -18.42 -16.46 22.51
N HIS A 121 -17.25 -16.39 21.88
CA HIS A 121 -16.27 -15.32 22.11
C HIS A 121 -16.03 -14.53 20.80
N PRO A 122 -15.55 -13.28 20.90
CA PRO A 122 -15.22 -12.50 19.72
C PRO A 122 -14.20 -13.23 18.84
N PRO A 123 -14.29 -13.10 17.51
CA PRO A 123 -13.31 -13.69 16.62
C PRO A 123 -11.91 -13.11 16.86
N VAL A 124 -10.91 -13.96 16.79
CA VAL A 124 -9.51 -13.51 16.83
C VAL A 124 -9.14 -12.90 15.49
N VAL A 125 -8.63 -11.66 15.52
CA VAL A 125 -8.14 -10.97 14.32
C VAL A 125 -6.63 -10.96 14.34
N ARG A 126 -6.03 -11.45 13.25
CA ARG A 126 -4.60 -11.28 12.97
C ARG A 126 -4.43 -10.02 12.15
N GLN A 127 -3.49 -9.16 12.55
CA GLN A 127 -3.22 -7.89 11.89
C GLN A 127 -1.72 -7.67 11.72
N ASN A 128 -1.31 -7.25 10.53
CA ASN A 128 0.03 -6.77 10.22
C ASN A 128 -0.08 -5.34 9.74
N LYS A 129 0.57 -4.41 10.45
CA LYS A 129 0.58 -2.99 10.13
C LYS A 129 1.99 -2.46 10.13
N TRP A 130 2.38 -1.76 9.06
CA TRP A 130 3.71 -1.16 8.94
C TRP A 130 3.70 0.08 8.06
N ALA A 131 4.76 0.89 8.20
CA ALA A 131 5.07 2.01 7.33
C ALA A 131 6.56 1.99 7.03
N SER A 132 6.95 2.11 5.78
CA SER A 132 8.35 2.07 5.36
C SER A 132 8.58 2.86 4.08
N GLY A 133 9.75 3.49 3.97
CA GLY A 133 10.30 3.91 2.69
C GLY A 133 10.87 2.68 1.97
N VAL A 134 10.45 2.46 0.73
CA VAL A 134 10.88 1.33 -0.10
C VAL A 134 11.48 1.81 -1.41
N VAL A 135 12.47 1.07 -1.92
CA VAL A 135 13.04 1.26 -3.25
C VAL A 135 12.93 -0.05 -4.01
N VAL A 136 12.26 -0.02 -5.15
CA VAL A 136 12.03 -1.20 -5.97
C VAL A 136 12.56 -0.98 -7.40
N PRO A 137 13.20 -1.99 -8.02
CA PRO A 137 13.53 -1.95 -9.43
C PRO A 137 12.23 -1.94 -10.25
N LEU A 138 12.18 -1.13 -11.31
CA LEU A 138 11.05 -1.12 -12.22
C LEU A 138 10.88 -2.48 -12.91
N LYS A 139 9.63 -2.90 -13.11
CA LYS A 139 9.22 -4.12 -13.81
C LYS A 139 9.72 -5.43 -13.16
N LYS A 140 10.20 -5.38 -11.90
CA LYS A 140 10.66 -6.58 -11.17
C LYS A 140 9.93 -6.71 -9.84
N PRO A 141 9.37 -7.88 -9.52
CA PRO A 141 8.77 -8.12 -8.21
C PRO A 141 9.85 -8.06 -7.13
N THR A 142 9.57 -7.33 -6.06
CA THR A 142 10.48 -7.14 -4.93
C THR A 142 9.71 -7.32 -3.63
N VAL A 143 10.22 -8.14 -2.72
CA VAL A 143 9.64 -8.29 -1.38
C VAL A 143 9.88 -7.00 -0.60
N VAL A 144 8.81 -6.29 -0.25
CA VAL A 144 8.85 -5.02 0.50
C VAL A 144 8.50 -5.19 1.96
N PHE A 145 7.91 -6.32 2.32
CA PHE A 145 7.59 -6.69 3.70
C PHE A 145 7.62 -8.20 3.88
N SER A 146 8.10 -8.65 5.04
CA SER A 146 8.05 -10.04 5.47
C SER A 146 7.90 -10.09 6.99
N SER A 147 7.00 -10.95 7.49
CA SER A 147 6.77 -11.16 8.92
C SER A 147 6.43 -12.60 9.18
N ASP A 148 7.12 -13.21 10.15
CA ASP A 148 6.79 -14.55 10.63
C ASP A 148 5.57 -14.48 11.55
N ASP A 149 4.70 -15.48 11.45
CA ASP A 149 3.61 -15.68 12.36
C ASP A 149 4.14 -16.23 13.71
N LEU A 150 3.70 -15.61 14.81
CA LEU A 150 4.19 -15.98 16.15
C LEU A 150 3.69 -17.35 16.62
N THR A 151 2.63 -17.88 16.03
CA THR A 151 1.95 -19.10 16.48
C THR A 151 2.09 -20.28 15.52
N THR A 152 2.45 -20.00 14.28
CA THR A 152 2.60 -20.98 13.21
C THR A 152 3.99 -20.86 12.57
N LYS A 153 4.35 -21.81 11.68
CA LYS A 153 5.58 -21.74 10.88
C LYS A 153 5.37 -20.94 9.58
N ARG A 154 4.30 -20.17 9.52
CA ARG A 154 3.94 -19.41 8.34
C ARG A 154 4.56 -18.03 8.37
N GLN A 155 4.83 -17.53 7.20
CA GLN A 155 5.36 -16.19 6.97
C GLN A 155 4.42 -15.45 6.02
N MET A 156 4.08 -14.20 6.36
CA MET A 156 3.45 -13.29 5.42
C MET A 156 4.54 -12.54 4.66
N GLN A 157 4.39 -12.46 3.35
CA GLN A 157 5.24 -11.64 2.48
C GLN A 157 4.39 -10.73 1.61
N VAL A 158 4.87 -9.52 1.36
CA VAL A 158 4.27 -8.60 0.38
C VAL A 158 5.33 -8.28 -0.66
N GLU A 159 5.01 -8.59 -1.90
CA GLU A 159 5.80 -8.20 -3.07
C GLU A 159 5.15 -7.00 -3.75
N LEU A 160 5.99 -6.09 -4.25
CA LEU A 160 5.59 -4.95 -5.06
C LEU A 160 6.30 -5.01 -6.41
N THR A 161 5.54 -4.80 -7.48
CA THR A 161 6.06 -4.56 -8.82
C THR A 161 5.55 -3.20 -9.31
N ALA A 162 6.46 -2.32 -9.68
CA ALA A 162 6.15 -1.00 -10.25
C ALA A 162 6.42 -1.01 -11.76
N THR A 163 5.41 -0.70 -12.57
CA THR A 163 5.50 -0.72 -14.04
C THR A 163 5.10 0.65 -14.60
N PRO A 164 5.96 1.35 -15.36
CA PRO A 164 5.59 2.57 -16.05
C PRO A 164 4.44 2.31 -17.04
N ILE A 165 3.47 3.24 -17.06
CA ILE A 165 2.38 3.28 -18.05
C ILE A 165 2.77 4.31 -19.10
N LEU A 166 2.75 3.93 -20.36
CA LEU A 166 3.07 4.79 -21.51
C LEU A 166 1.96 5.78 -21.80
#